data_e767bb9868815bd3233f34355c0ffb0f
#
_entry.id   e767bb9868815bd3233f34355c0ffb0f
#
_cell.length_a   1.000
_cell.length_b   1.000
_cell.length_c   1.000
_cell.angle_alpha   90.00
_cell.angle_beta   90.00
_cell.angle_gamma   90.00
#
_symmetry.space_group_name_H-M   'P 1'
#
loop_
_entity.id
_entity.type
_entity.pdbx_description
1 polymer ?
#
loop_
_entity_poly.entity_id
_entity_poly.type
_entity_poly.pdbx_seq_one_letter_code
_entity_poly.pdbx_strand_id
1 'polypeptide(L)'
;MSSQKSVRKRGVILSTTGWDKFQKAKREFEFRNNNGSRYTYEELSECTALSLHTISRVMGRAEGVDKLSLEYCFRAFGLELAKTDYTRPGETRTVDWGYDVDVSSFYGRNEELTQLQEWVLVERCRLVALLGIGGIGKTTLAAKFAQQAQFEFDHVIWRSLSAAVSSEALIAELVFFLSNQQENTSDIKRLMYYLRNTKSLVILDNWETVLEAGHAGVYRSGYEGYGELLQQFALTDHHSTLIVTSREKPPEIAVSEAPCLGVHSLKLGGEPTVVSALLQAKKLVGTEAQKQQLSELYGHNPQALKIVGTSIQDLFDGNIGEFLQQDTRVFNGIRRLLDQQFNRLSELEQTIMYWLAIYREGATFAQLRSDILPTVTIADFLEALEALFWRSLIEKHSGYYILQPLLMEYVTDKLTKQIGTELVTQKVSLFLNYALIKTTVDNHVRESQKRFILQPITQCLTTTFRSPLALRQQIQGILEAIREKEGKLTGYAINNLVHLCWQMQVDISELGIGQNENKKEKHRYNLTHINQAKSAFTPTLDLALTR
;
A
#
# COMPACT_ATOMS: atom_id res chain seq x y z
N MET A 1 38.01 10.65 -44.92
CA MET A 1 38.55 10.27 -43.62
C MET A 1 39.05 11.53 -42.90
N SER A 2 38.21 12.16 -42.11
CA SER A 2 38.64 13.24 -41.21
C SER A 2 38.40 12.75 -39.77
N SER A 3 39.49 12.45 -39.05
CA SER A 3 39.45 12.06 -37.65
C SER A 3 39.07 13.27 -36.81
N GLN A 4 37.83 13.30 -36.33
CA GLN A 4 37.46 14.19 -35.23
C GLN A 4 38.24 13.75 -33.98
N LYS A 5 39.26 14.48 -33.61
CA LYS A 5 39.93 14.40 -32.32
C LYS A 5 38.90 14.76 -31.24
N SER A 6 38.51 13.78 -30.40
CA SER A 6 37.73 14.07 -29.20
C SER A 6 38.55 14.99 -28.30
N VAL A 7 38.18 16.25 -28.24
CA VAL A 7 38.70 17.22 -27.26
C VAL A 7 38.26 16.76 -25.90
N ARG A 8 39.15 16.20 -25.07
CA ARG A 8 38.91 15.95 -23.65
C ARG A 8 38.56 17.31 -23.01
N LYS A 9 37.29 17.55 -22.76
CA LYS A 9 36.80 18.73 -22.03
C LYS A 9 37.33 18.63 -20.58
N ARG A 10 38.42 19.32 -20.27
CA ARG A 10 38.95 19.47 -18.92
C ARG A 10 38.23 20.66 -18.27
N GLY A 11 37.84 20.54 -17.01
CA GLY A 11 37.20 21.59 -16.22
C GLY A 11 35.84 21.19 -15.66
N VAL A 12 35.24 22.08 -14.86
CA VAL A 12 33.94 21.94 -14.23
C VAL A 12 33.06 23.17 -14.51
N ILE A 13 31.76 22.98 -14.52
CA ILE A 13 30.75 24.05 -14.59
C ILE A 13 29.84 23.99 -13.34
N LEU A 14 29.15 25.07 -13.01
CA LEU A 14 28.16 25.04 -11.94
C LEU A 14 26.98 24.12 -12.31
N SER A 15 26.63 23.24 -11.40
CA SER A 15 25.38 22.46 -11.47
C SER A 15 24.16 23.40 -11.33
N THR A 16 22.95 22.91 -11.58
CA THR A 16 21.73 23.69 -11.35
C THR A 16 21.64 24.15 -9.89
N THR A 17 21.87 23.23 -8.96
CA THR A 17 21.86 23.54 -7.52
C THR A 17 22.94 24.57 -7.14
N GLY A 18 24.15 24.40 -7.63
CA GLY A 18 25.25 25.33 -7.39
C GLY A 18 24.99 26.71 -8.02
N TRP A 19 24.36 26.76 -9.19
CA TRP A 19 23.94 27.98 -9.84
C TRP A 19 22.91 28.75 -9.04
N ASP A 20 21.85 28.09 -8.58
CA ASP A 20 20.78 28.72 -7.81
C ASP A 20 21.29 29.26 -6.47
N LYS A 21 22.12 28.47 -5.78
CA LYS A 21 22.82 28.86 -4.54
C LYS A 21 23.70 30.10 -4.78
N PHE A 22 24.50 30.08 -5.84
CA PHE A 22 25.36 31.19 -6.22
C PHE A 22 24.56 32.45 -6.59
N GLN A 23 23.52 32.32 -7.43
CA GLN A 23 22.68 33.45 -7.82
C GLN A 23 21.92 34.08 -6.64
N LYS A 24 21.46 33.26 -5.70
CA LYS A 24 20.80 33.74 -4.49
C LYS A 24 21.77 34.58 -3.63
N ALA A 25 22.94 34.04 -3.33
CA ALA A 25 23.92 34.75 -2.53
C ALA A 25 24.44 36.01 -3.25
N LYS A 26 24.66 35.95 -4.56
CA LYS A 26 25.03 37.10 -5.38
C LYS A 26 23.99 38.22 -5.29
N ARG A 27 22.68 37.90 -5.43
CA ARG A 27 21.60 38.91 -5.27
C ARG A 27 21.54 39.52 -3.88
N GLU A 28 21.72 38.71 -2.83
CA GLU A 28 21.77 39.22 -1.47
C GLU A 28 22.97 40.18 -1.26
N PHE A 29 24.10 39.88 -1.87
CA PHE A 29 25.30 40.69 -1.83
C PHE A 29 25.15 41.99 -2.64
N GLU A 30 24.54 41.91 -3.85
CA GLU A 30 24.18 43.05 -4.70
C GLU A 30 23.23 44.01 -3.96
N PHE A 31 22.26 43.48 -3.23
CA PHE A 31 21.33 44.29 -2.42
C PHE A 31 22.03 45.02 -1.29
N ARG A 32 23.00 44.40 -0.61
CA ARG A 32 23.72 44.99 0.51
C ARG A 32 24.80 45.99 0.09
N ASN A 33 25.49 45.72 -1.00
CA ASN A 33 26.74 46.43 -1.34
C ASN A 33 26.64 47.29 -2.61
N ASN A 34 25.60 47.10 -3.44
CA ASN A 34 25.42 47.79 -4.73
C ASN A 34 24.01 48.39 -4.88
N ASN A 35 23.33 48.73 -3.78
CA ASN A 35 21.98 49.31 -3.75
C ASN A 35 20.97 48.51 -4.63
N GLY A 36 21.15 47.19 -4.74
CA GLY A 36 20.29 46.29 -5.55
C GLY A 36 20.60 46.29 -7.06
N SER A 37 21.59 47.06 -7.50
CA SER A 37 22.06 47.02 -8.90
C SER A 37 22.86 45.74 -9.17
N ARG A 38 22.67 45.13 -10.36
CA ARG A 38 23.40 43.93 -10.74
C ARG A 38 24.85 44.22 -11.01
N TYR A 39 25.74 43.35 -10.52
CA TYR A 39 27.16 43.44 -10.84
C TYR A 39 27.43 43.21 -12.33
N THR A 40 28.28 44.09 -12.93
CA THR A 40 28.87 43.84 -14.26
C THR A 40 29.91 42.73 -14.21
N TYR A 41 30.36 42.26 -15.35
CA TYR A 41 31.44 41.27 -15.40
C TYR A 41 32.76 41.80 -14.87
N GLU A 42 33.04 43.11 -15.05
CA GLU A 42 34.19 43.79 -14.50
C GLU A 42 34.13 43.78 -12.95
N GLU A 43 33.03 44.19 -12.36
CA GLU A 43 32.84 44.18 -10.91
C GLU A 43 32.93 42.78 -10.33
N LEU A 44 32.35 41.76 -11.03
CA LEU A 44 32.51 40.35 -10.66
C LEU A 44 33.96 39.88 -10.75
N SER A 45 34.71 40.33 -11.75
CA SER A 45 36.13 40.03 -11.90
C SER A 45 36.95 40.59 -10.73
N GLU A 46 36.65 41.82 -10.29
CA GLU A 46 37.30 42.47 -9.12
C GLU A 46 36.94 41.72 -7.82
N CYS A 47 35.64 41.42 -7.57
CA CYS A 47 35.18 40.75 -6.36
C CYS A 47 35.72 39.32 -6.22
N THR A 48 35.90 38.61 -7.33
CA THR A 48 36.32 37.20 -7.33
C THR A 48 37.80 37.00 -7.58
N ALA A 49 38.53 38.05 -7.97
CA ALA A 49 39.94 38.02 -8.41
C ALA A 49 40.17 37.07 -9.61
N LEU A 50 39.15 36.88 -10.49
CA LEU A 50 39.19 36.08 -11.68
C LEU A 50 39.21 36.95 -12.94
N SER A 51 39.81 36.46 -14.03
CA SER A 51 39.77 37.18 -15.30
C SER A 51 38.36 37.28 -15.87
N LEU A 52 38.06 38.36 -16.61
CA LEU A 52 36.80 38.57 -17.32
C LEU A 52 36.39 37.35 -18.16
N HIS A 53 37.36 36.72 -18.83
CA HIS A 53 37.14 35.52 -19.62
C HIS A 53 36.68 34.34 -18.74
N THR A 54 37.24 34.18 -17.53
CA THR A 54 36.84 33.12 -16.60
C THR A 54 35.44 33.40 -16.05
N ILE A 55 35.13 34.65 -15.68
CA ILE A 55 33.80 35.08 -15.23
C ILE A 55 32.75 34.82 -16.32
N SER A 56 33.02 35.19 -17.57
CA SER A 56 32.10 34.92 -18.69
C SER A 56 31.81 33.43 -18.85
N ARG A 57 32.80 32.56 -18.68
CA ARG A 57 32.62 31.09 -18.75
C ARG A 57 31.83 30.54 -17.56
N VAL A 58 32.08 31.04 -16.36
CA VAL A 58 31.29 30.67 -15.14
C VAL A 58 29.85 31.07 -15.31
N MET A 59 29.60 32.30 -15.77
CA MET A 59 28.23 32.82 -15.95
C MET A 59 27.50 32.18 -17.13
N GLY A 60 28.23 31.83 -18.19
CA GLY A 60 27.65 31.16 -19.38
C GLY A 60 27.39 29.66 -19.19
N ARG A 61 28.03 28.99 -18.23
CA ARG A 61 27.90 27.56 -17.91
C ARG A 61 28.10 26.59 -19.10
N ALA A 62 28.54 27.07 -20.23
CA ALA A 62 28.72 26.26 -21.43
C ALA A 62 30.12 25.61 -21.50
N GLU A 63 31.13 26.27 -20.95
CA GLU A 63 32.52 25.82 -20.97
C GLU A 63 33.06 25.60 -19.55
N GLY A 64 33.78 24.50 -19.34
CA GLY A 64 34.37 24.18 -18.06
C GLY A 64 35.47 25.16 -17.64
N VAL A 65 35.48 25.50 -16.37
CA VAL A 65 36.55 26.27 -15.69
C VAL A 65 37.25 25.36 -14.68
N ASP A 66 38.40 25.77 -14.18
CA ASP A 66 39.05 25.04 -13.10
C ASP A 66 38.18 25.12 -11.82
N LYS A 67 38.13 24.02 -11.06
CA LYS A 67 37.38 23.93 -9.81
C LYS A 67 37.72 25.08 -8.85
N LEU A 68 39.02 25.47 -8.79
CA LEU A 68 39.47 26.62 -8.00
C LEU A 68 38.76 27.93 -8.40
N SER A 69 38.49 28.13 -9.71
CA SER A 69 37.74 29.30 -10.16
C SER A 69 36.32 29.36 -9.59
N LEU A 70 35.64 28.20 -9.48
CA LEU A 70 34.33 28.14 -8.83
C LEU A 70 34.42 28.36 -7.32
N GLU A 71 35.47 27.85 -6.68
CA GLU A 71 35.73 28.10 -5.26
C GLU A 71 35.95 29.60 -4.97
N TYR A 72 36.69 30.32 -5.82
CA TYR A 72 36.86 31.78 -5.72
C TYR A 72 35.52 32.51 -5.89
N CYS A 73 34.70 32.12 -6.88
CA CYS A 73 33.36 32.69 -7.05
C CYS A 73 32.49 32.49 -5.80
N PHE A 74 32.51 31.30 -5.22
CA PHE A 74 31.69 31.00 -4.03
C PHE A 74 32.16 31.78 -2.80
N ARG A 75 33.48 31.82 -2.57
CA ARG A 75 34.05 32.54 -1.43
C ARG A 75 33.78 34.03 -1.48
N ALA A 76 33.81 34.65 -2.68
CA ALA A 76 33.52 36.07 -2.86
C ALA A 76 32.11 36.44 -2.34
N PHE A 77 31.18 35.53 -2.35
CA PHE A 77 29.81 35.71 -1.87
C PHE A 77 29.53 34.98 -0.53
N GLY A 78 30.58 34.59 0.21
CA GLY A 78 30.47 33.99 1.54
C GLY A 78 29.96 32.53 1.50
N LEU A 79 30.12 31.84 0.38
CA LEU A 79 29.71 30.45 0.19
C LEU A 79 30.90 29.49 0.19
N GLU A 80 30.65 28.24 0.59
CA GLU A 80 31.55 27.12 0.37
C GLU A 80 31.06 26.27 -0.79
N LEU A 81 31.98 25.87 -1.70
CA LEU A 81 31.68 25.03 -2.84
C LEU A 81 31.61 23.56 -2.42
N ALA A 82 30.42 22.99 -2.40
CA ALA A 82 30.20 21.56 -2.16
C ALA A 82 30.37 20.73 -3.45
N LYS A 83 30.59 19.41 -3.33
CA LYS A 83 30.70 18.50 -4.47
C LYS A 83 29.44 18.48 -5.35
N THR A 84 28.30 18.84 -4.79
CA THR A 84 26.99 18.95 -5.46
C THR A 84 26.81 20.24 -6.27
N ASP A 85 27.65 21.24 -6.05
CA ASP A 85 27.50 22.57 -6.65
C ASP A 85 28.15 22.68 -8.05
N TYR A 86 28.89 21.65 -8.50
CA TYR A 86 29.55 21.66 -9.81
C TYR A 86 29.50 20.29 -10.49
N THR A 87 29.61 20.30 -11.82
CA THR A 87 29.65 19.11 -12.70
C THR A 87 30.64 19.32 -13.86
N ARG A 88 30.91 18.30 -14.62
CA ARG A 88 31.75 18.45 -15.82
C ARG A 88 30.96 18.97 -17.02
N PRO A 89 31.53 19.78 -17.93
CA PRO A 89 30.85 20.20 -19.14
C PRO A 89 30.44 19.00 -20.00
N GLY A 90 29.14 18.90 -20.27
CA GLY A 90 28.55 17.76 -20.98
C GLY A 90 27.99 16.66 -20.07
N GLU A 91 28.25 16.70 -18.79
CA GLU A 91 27.50 15.95 -17.76
C GLU A 91 26.33 16.81 -17.31
N THR A 92 25.35 17.04 -18.18
CA THR A 92 24.10 17.71 -17.79
C THR A 92 23.28 16.69 -17.03
N ARG A 93 23.41 16.70 -15.70
CA ARG A 93 22.46 16.00 -14.85
C ARG A 93 21.11 16.67 -15.01
N THR A 94 20.15 15.93 -15.50
CA THR A 94 18.78 16.39 -15.58
C THR A 94 17.94 15.65 -14.56
N VAL A 95 17.21 16.42 -13.75
CA VAL A 95 16.30 15.86 -12.74
C VAL A 95 14.92 16.41 -13.01
N ASP A 96 13.97 15.52 -13.19
CA ASP A 96 12.55 15.86 -13.34
C ASP A 96 11.75 15.06 -12.33
N TRP A 97 11.35 15.75 -11.27
CA TRP A 97 10.55 15.14 -10.20
C TRP A 97 9.08 14.95 -10.58
N GLY A 98 8.61 15.57 -11.68
CA GLY A 98 7.21 15.51 -12.13
C GLY A 98 6.21 15.92 -11.04
N TYR A 99 6.39 15.43 -9.84
CA TYR A 99 5.63 15.73 -8.63
C TYR A 99 6.59 15.87 -7.46
N ASP A 100 6.52 16.99 -6.73
CA ASP A 100 7.32 17.20 -5.52
C ASP A 100 6.75 16.34 -4.38
N VAL A 101 7.34 15.18 -4.14
CA VAL A 101 7.03 14.37 -2.97
C VAL A 101 7.76 14.98 -1.77
N ASP A 102 6.99 15.54 -0.83
CA ASP A 102 7.55 16.06 0.41
C ASP A 102 8.11 14.93 1.28
N VAL A 103 9.41 14.90 1.44
CA VAL A 103 10.14 13.95 2.30
C VAL A 103 10.70 14.61 3.57
N SER A 104 10.27 15.82 3.89
CA SER A 104 10.71 16.54 5.10
C SER A 104 10.32 15.81 6.39
N SER A 105 9.21 15.06 6.34
CA SER A 105 8.68 14.24 7.43
C SER A 105 9.01 12.75 7.24
N PHE A 106 10.16 12.41 6.66
CA PHE A 106 10.60 11.03 6.52
C PHE A 106 11.29 10.56 7.81
N TYR A 107 10.80 9.47 8.38
CA TYR A 107 11.34 8.87 9.62
C TYR A 107 11.60 7.39 9.41
N GLY A 108 12.62 6.87 10.09
CA GLY A 108 12.96 5.43 10.07
C GLY A 108 13.38 4.90 8.69
N ARG A 109 13.11 3.64 8.42
CA ARG A 109 13.38 2.98 7.14
C ARG A 109 14.86 2.95 6.74
N ASN A 110 15.77 2.97 7.73
CA ASN A 110 17.21 3.00 7.46
C ASN A 110 17.69 1.70 6.83
N GLU A 111 17.13 0.57 7.23
CA GLU A 111 17.49 -0.75 6.68
C GLU A 111 17.06 -0.84 5.22
N GLU A 112 15.84 -0.44 4.90
CA GLU A 112 15.32 -0.45 3.54
C GLU A 112 16.07 0.55 2.63
N LEU A 113 16.43 1.73 3.15
CA LEU A 113 17.28 2.68 2.42
C LEU A 113 18.67 2.09 2.13
N THR A 114 19.29 1.45 3.12
CA THR A 114 20.59 0.79 2.95
C THR A 114 20.50 -0.33 1.92
N GLN A 115 19.45 -1.14 1.99
CA GLN A 115 19.20 -2.21 1.02
C GLN A 115 19.02 -1.68 -0.41
N LEU A 116 18.28 -0.58 -0.58
CA LEU A 116 18.15 0.07 -1.88
C LEU A 116 19.46 0.63 -2.39
N GLN A 117 20.29 1.21 -1.50
CA GLN A 117 21.63 1.69 -1.87
C GLN A 117 22.54 0.55 -2.33
N GLU A 118 22.52 -0.58 -1.61
CA GLU A 118 23.25 -1.79 -1.98
C GLU A 118 22.84 -2.27 -3.37
N TRP A 119 21.56 -2.55 -3.56
CA TRP A 119 21.04 -3.06 -4.83
C TRP A 119 21.29 -2.12 -6.01
N VAL A 120 21.00 -0.84 -5.85
CA VAL A 120 21.00 0.11 -6.97
C VAL A 120 22.40 0.66 -7.27
N LEU A 121 23.18 0.98 -6.23
CA LEU A 121 24.46 1.64 -6.42
C LEU A 121 25.65 0.66 -6.47
N VAL A 122 25.59 -0.44 -5.70
CA VAL A 122 26.66 -1.43 -5.61
C VAL A 122 26.43 -2.57 -6.60
N GLU A 123 25.29 -3.27 -6.49
CA GLU A 123 24.94 -4.40 -7.36
C GLU A 123 24.49 -3.97 -8.76
N ARG A 124 24.12 -2.68 -8.93
CA ARG A 124 23.62 -2.10 -10.19
C ARG A 124 22.37 -2.81 -10.72
N CYS A 125 21.42 -3.04 -9.84
CA CYS A 125 20.14 -3.63 -10.21
C CYS A 125 19.42 -2.81 -11.28
N ARG A 126 18.82 -3.50 -12.23
CA ARG A 126 18.08 -2.90 -13.34
C ARG A 126 16.65 -2.54 -12.96
N LEU A 127 16.04 -3.34 -12.06
CA LEU A 127 14.64 -3.21 -11.69
C LEU A 127 14.44 -3.50 -10.21
N VAL A 128 13.81 -2.57 -9.49
CA VAL A 128 13.44 -2.73 -8.09
C VAL A 128 11.96 -2.42 -7.91
N ALA A 129 11.20 -3.36 -7.33
CA ALA A 129 9.81 -3.15 -6.96
C ALA A 129 9.66 -2.88 -5.47
N LEU A 130 9.08 -1.74 -5.10
CA LEU A 130 8.67 -1.44 -3.74
C LEU A 130 7.20 -1.83 -3.57
N LEU A 131 6.95 -2.87 -2.80
CA LEU A 131 5.65 -3.50 -2.64
C LEU A 131 5.08 -3.28 -1.23
N GLY A 132 3.77 -3.26 -1.09
CA GLY A 132 3.10 -3.18 0.20
C GLY A 132 1.75 -2.49 0.15
N ILE A 133 1.00 -2.57 1.24
CA ILE A 133 -0.34 -1.98 1.35
C ILE A 133 -0.35 -0.46 1.15
N GLY A 134 -1.53 0.11 0.87
CA GLY A 134 -1.69 1.57 0.76
C GLY A 134 -1.29 2.28 2.04
N GLY A 135 -0.58 3.39 1.90
CA GLY A 135 -0.16 4.23 3.02
C GLY A 135 1.04 3.74 3.83
N ILE A 136 1.69 2.63 3.44
CA ILE A 136 2.85 2.08 4.16
C ILE A 136 4.14 2.89 3.97
N GLY A 137 4.18 3.80 3.01
CA GLY A 137 5.34 4.68 2.76
C GLY A 137 6.20 4.34 1.55
N LYS A 138 5.72 3.55 0.58
CA LYS A 138 6.46 3.18 -0.65
C LYS A 138 6.95 4.41 -1.43
N THR A 139 6.03 5.30 -1.78
CA THR A 139 6.29 6.55 -2.51
C THR A 139 7.31 7.42 -1.78
N THR A 140 7.16 7.56 -0.47
CA THR A 140 8.05 8.39 0.36
C THR A 140 9.46 7.77 0.46
N LEU A 141 9.56 6.43 0.54
CA LEU A 141 10.85 5.73 0.53
C LEU A 141 11.56 5.89 -0.82
N ALA A 142 10.84 5.68 -1.94
CA ALA A 142 11.40 5.88 -3.27
C ALA A 142 11.89 7.30 -3.48
N ALA A 143 11.12 8.31 -3.04
CA ALA A 143 11.50 9.72 -3.13
C ALA A 143 12.73 10.04 -2.27
N LYS A 144 12.79 9.52 -1.05
CA LYS A 144 13.94 9.71 -0.15
C LYS A 144 15.20 9.08 -0.73
N PHE A 145 15.11 7.84 -1.22
CA PHE A 145 16.19 7.17 -1.91
C PHE A 145 16.67 7.98 -3.13
N ALA A 146 15.73 8.39 -4.00
CA ALA A 146 16.06 9.14 -5.20
C ALA A 146 16.76 10.48 -4.89
N GLN A 147 16.30 11.20 -3.85
CA GLN A 147 16.99 12.42 -3.38
C GLN A 147 18.43 12.15 -2.91
N GLN A 148 18.67 11.03 -2.24
CA GLN A 148 20.02 10.68 -1.80
C GLN A 148 20.90 10.22 -2.95
N ALA A 149 20.35 9.43 -3.86
CA ALA A 149 21.07 8.79 -4.95
C ALA A 149 21.19 9.65 -6.24
N GLN A 150 20.46 10.77 -6.35
CA GLN A 150 20.37 11.57 -7.58
C GLN A 150 21.74 11.98 -8.18
N PHE A 151 22.76 12.12 -7.33
CA PHE A 151 24.11 12.52 -7.77
C PHE A 151 24.90 11.38 -8.41
N GLU A 152 24.43 10.15 -8.30
CA GLU A 152 25.03 8.96 -8.89
C GLU A 152 24.51 8.64 -10.30
N PHE A 153 23.53 9.44 -10.79
CA PHE A 153 22.86 9.27 -12.08
C PHE A 153 23.04 10.49 -12.99
N ASP A 154 23.02 10.27 -14.29
CA ASP A 154 23.03 11.32 -15.31
C ASP A 154 21.62 11.95 -15.41
N HIS A 155 20.59 11.11 -15.33
CA HIS A 155 19.20 11.51 -15.40
C HIS A 155 18.41 10.88 -14.26
N VAL A 156 17.53 11.67 -13.64
CA VAL A 156 16.53 11.17 -12.67
C VAL A 156 15.16 11.65 -13.13
N ILE A 157 14.25 10.72 -13.35
CA ILE A 157 12.89 11.04 -13.76
C ILE A 157 11.88 10.30 -12.89
N TRP A 158 10.90 11.04 -12.39
CA TRP A 158 9.77 10.52 -11.60
C TRP A 158 8.47 10.69 -12.37
N ARG A 159 7.67 9.63 -12.46
CA ARG A 159 6.31 9.70 -13.01
C ARG A 159 5.33 8.94 -12.13
N SER A 160 4.20 9.58 -11.84
CA SER A 160 3.08 8.92 -11.19
C SER A 160 2.11 8.39 -12.24
N LEU A 161 1.80 7.11 -12.14
CA LEU A 161 0.83 6.45 -13.02
C LEU A 161 -0.62 6.64 -12.56
N SER A 162 -0.88 7.47 -11.53
CA SER A 162 -2.23 7.70 -10.99
C SER A 162 -3.24 8.18 -12.03
N ALA A 163 -2.79 8.89 -13.08
CA ALA A 163 -3.61 9.32 -14.20
C ALA A 163 -3.84 8.23 -15.26
N ALA A 164 -3.23 7.04 -15.07
CA ALA A 164 -3.30 5.90 -15.98
C ALA A 164 -3.05 6.30 -17.45
N VAL A 165 -1.89 6.94 -17.71
CA VAL A 165 -1.45 7.25 -19.09
C VAL A 165 -1.12 5.97 -19.86
N SER A 166 -1.22 5.99 -21.20
CA SER A 166 -0.85 4.81 -21.98
C SER A 166 0.66 4.55 -21.96
N SER A 167 1.08 3.31 -22.19
CA SER A 167 2.50 2.94 -22.23
C SER A 167 3.26 3.71 -23.32
N GLU A 168 2.64 3.94 -24.47
CA GLU A 168 3.22 4.69 -25.59
C GLU A 168 3.47 6.16 -25.19
N ALA A 169 2.51 6.79 -24.50
CA ALA A 169 2.66 8.16 -24.03
C ALA A 169 3.79 8.26 -22.99
N LEU A 170 3.87 7.30 -22.06
CA LEU A 170 4.96 7.25 -21.09
C LEU A 170 6.31 7.06 -21.77
N ILE A 171 6.43 6.10 -22.71
CA ILE A 171 7.70 5.86 -23.44
C ILE A 171 8.13 7.11 -24.21
N ALA A 172 7.19 7.78 -24.91
CA ALA A 172 7.48 9.02 -25.63
C ALA A 172 7.99 10.12 -24.69
N GLU A 173 7.39 10.26 -23.51
CA GLU A 173 7.83 11.21 -22.49
C GLU A 173 9.23 10.88 -21.93
N LEU A 174 9.51 9.60 -21.64
CA LEU A 174 10.83 9.15 -21.21
C LEU A 174 11.89 9.41 -22.28
N VAL A 175 11.61 9.08 -23.54
CA VAL A 175 12.54 9.34 -24.65
C VAL A 175 12.77 10.85 -24.82
N PHE A 176 11.71 11.66 -24.77
CA PHE A 176 11.84 13.11 -24.85
C PHE A 176 12.75 13.68 -23.76
N PHE A 177 12.56 13.23 -22.53
CA PHE A 177 13.40 13.64 -21.40
C PHE A 177 14.85 13.18 -21.56
N LEU A 178 15.08 11.89 -21.84
CA LEU A 178 16.43 11.31 -21.95
C LEU A 178 17.21 11.81 -23.17
N SER A 179 16.50 12.23 -24.22
CA SER A 179 17.10 12.85 -25.41
C SER A 179 17.42 14.33 -25.24
N ASN A 180 17.22 14.91 -24.05
CA ASN A 180 17.25 16.35 -23.83
C ASN A 180 16.30 17.12 -24.79
N GLN A 181 15.06 16.63 -24.90
CA GLN A 181 13.96 17.20 -25.69
C GLN A 181 14.19 17.17 -27.22
N GLN A 182 15.10 16.34 -27.71
CA GLN A 182 15.41 16.25 -29.13
C GLN A 182 14.56 15.24 -29.90
N GLU A 183 14.05 14.22 -29.21
CA GLU A 183 13.26 13.15 -29.82
C GLU A 183 11.95 12.94 -29.04
N ASN A 184 10.88 12.74 -29.81
CA ASN A 184 9.56 12.42 -29.28
C ASN A 184 9.02 11.19 -30.02
N THR A 185 9.28 9.99 -29.50
CA THR A 185 8.85 8.73 -30.11
C THR A 185 8.48 7.73 -29.01
N SER A 186 7.47 6.92 -29.27
CA SER A 186 7.03 5.83 -28.39
C SER A 186 7.76 4.49 -28.68
N ASP A 187 8.85 4.50 -29.44
CA ASP A 187 9.61 3.29 -29.73
C ASP A 187 10.43 2.84 -28.51
N ILE A 188 10.08 1.70 -27.95
CA ILE A 188 10.77 1.09 -26.81
C ILE A 188 12.25 0.81 -27.10
N LYS A 189 12.62 0.49 -28.35
CA LYS A 189 14.02 0.30 -28.75
C LYS A 189 14.81 1.59 -28.62
N ARG A 190 14.16 2.72 -28.88
CA ARG A 190 14.79 4.03 -28.73
C ARG A 190 14.97 4.40 -27.27
N LEU A 191 14.00 4.08 -26.42
CA LEU A 191 14.14 4.20 -24.97
C LEU A 191 15.34 3.36 -24.47
N MET A 192 15.41 2.09 -24.86
CA MET A 192 16.51 1.20 -24.45
C MET A 192 17.88 1.68 -24.96
N TYR A 193 17.93 2.34 -26.12
CA TYR A 193 19.16 2.97 -26.60
C TYR A 193 19.68 4.04 -25.62
N TYR A 194 18.79 4.91 -25.10
CA TYR A 194 19.19 5.93 -24.13
C TYR A 194 19.58 5.29 -22.80
N LEU A 195 18.82 4.33 -22.30
CA LEU A 195 19.09 3.65 -21.02
C LEU A 195 20.43 2.88 -21.01
N ARG A 196 20.92 2.44 -22.18
CA ARG A 196 22.25 1.85 -22.33
C ARG A 196 23.38 2.87 -22.34
N ASN A 197 23.13 4.05 -22.89
CA ASN A 197 24.15 5.06 -23.08
C ASN A 197 24.26 6.07 -21.93
N THR A 198 23.29 6.09 -21.03
CA THR A 198 23.23 6.97 -19.86
C THR A 198 22.93 6.16 -18.61
N LYS A 199 23.41 6.60 -17.46
CA LYS A 199 23.05 6.03 -16.17
C LYS A 199 21.84 6.78 -15.62
N SER A 200 20.64 6.25 -15.86
CA SER A 200 19.39 6.91 -15.52
C SER A 200 18.67 6.20 -14.39
N LEU A 201 18.04 6.97 -13.49
CA LEU A 201 17.12 6.49 -12.49
C LEU A 201 15.70 6.88 -12.89
N VAL A 202 14.90 5.89 -13.21
CA VAL A 202 13.48 6.06 -13.56
C VAL A 202 12.63 5.58 -12.39
N ILE A 203 11.68 6.39 -11.92
CA ILE A 203 10.75 6.01 -10.87
C ILE A 203 9.33 6.09 -11.42
N LEU A 204 8.61 4.96 -11.37
CA LEU A 204 7.21 4.86 -11.74
C LEU A 204 6.39 4.53 -10.50
N ASP A 205 5.63 5.53 -10.04
CA ASP A 205 4.85 5.44 -8.81
C ASP A 205 3.39 5.04 -9.09
N ASN A 206 2.78 4.25 -8.22
CA ASN A 206 1.40 3.74 -8.31
C ASN A 206 1.15 2.79 -9.50
N TRP A 207 2.03 1.81 -9.70
CA TRP A 207 1.91 0.83 -10.78
C TRP A 207 0.58 0.07 -10.79
N GLU A 208 -0.02 -0.18 -9.62
CA GLU A 208 -1.32 -0.84 -9.53
C GLU A 208 -2.45 -0.16 -10.31
N THR A 209 -2.30 1.08 -10.73
CA THR A 209 -3.32 1.81 -11.50
C THR A 209 -3.47 1.33 -12.93
N VAL A 210 -2.43 0.70 -13.48
CA VAL A 210 -2.45 0.10 -14.83
C VAL A 210 -2.83 -1.38 -14.81
N LEU A 211 -2.99 -1.97 -13.61
CA LEU A 211 -3.45 -3.34 -13.42
C LEU A 211 -4.98 -3.42 -13.28
N GLU A 212 -5.55 -4.52 -13.77
CA GLU A 212 -6.99 -4.78 -13.72
C GLU A 212 -7.46 -5.06 -12.28
N ALA A 213 -8.57 -4.46 -11.89
CA ALA A 213 -9.20 -4.78 -10.62
C ALA A 213 -9.88 -6.16 -10.70
N GLY A 214 -9.78 -6.96 -9.65
CA GLY A 214 -10.37 -8.31 -9.61
C GLY A 214 -9.51 -9.41 -10.23
N HIS A 215 -8.44 -9.06 -10.95
CA HIS A 215 -7.54 -10.03 -11.57
C HIS A 215 -6.09 -9.63 -11.28
N ALA A 216 -5.47 -10.26 -10.28
CA ALA A 216 -4.09 -9.95 -9.92
C ALA A 216 -3.12 -10.25 -11.05
N GLY A 217 -2.20 -9.32 -11.29
CA GLY A 217 -1.19 -9.47 -12.33
C GLY A 217 -1.68 -9.31 -13.77
N VAL A 218 -2.96 -8.98 -13.99
CA VAL A 218 -3.50 -8.70 -15.31
C VAL A 218 -3.49 -7.19 -15.57
N TYR A 219 -3.02 -6.78 -16.73
CA TYR A 219 -3.09 -5.37 -17.13
C TYR A 219 -4.50 -5.02 -17.58
N ARG A 220 -4.91 -3.78 -17.33
CA ARG A 220 -6.13 -3.23 -17.91
C ARG A 220 -6.03 -3.22 -19.42
N SER A 221 -7.18 -3.39 -20.10
CA SER A 221 -7.23 -3.32 -21.57
C SER A 221 -6.62 -2.02 -22.08
N GLY A 222 -5.64 -2.12 -22.98
CA GLY A 222 -4.85 -1.02 -23.54
C GLY A 222 -3.64 -0.60 -22.70
N TYR A 223 -3.30 -1.34 -21.63
CA TYR A 223 -2.13 -1.08 -20.79
C TYR A 223 -1.11 -2.24 -20.81
N GLU A 224 -1.27 -3.21 -21.68
CA GLU A 224 -0.41 -4.41 -21.79
C GLU A 224 1.05 -4.05 -22.10
N GLY A 225 1.28 -2.94 -22.80
CA GLY A 225 2.61 -2.42 -23.11
C GLY A 225 3.47 -2.07 -21.88
N TYR A 226 2.85 -1.92 -20.70
CA TYR A 226 3.60 -1.78 -19.45
C TYR A 226 4.31 -3.08 -19.05
N GLY A 227 3.74 -4.25 -19.35
CA GLY A 227 4.40 -5.54 -19.16
C GLY A 227 5.65 -5.67 -20.04
N GLU A 228 5.54 -5.27 -21.31
CA GLU A 228 6.69 -5.23 -22.23
C GLU A 228 7.79 -4.29 -21.71
N LEU A 229 7.43 -3.12 -21.19
CA LEU A 229 8.36 -2.16 -20.60
C LEU A 229 9.14 -2.79 -19.44
N LEU A 230 8.47 -3.48 -18.50
CA LEU A 230 9.14 -4.18 -17.39
C LEU A 230 10.07 -5.28 -17.87
N GLN A 231 9.63 -6.09 -18.85
CA GLN A 231 10.47 -7.15 -19.43
C GLN A 231 11.72 -6.58 -20.08
N GLN A 232 11.61 -5.46 -20.82
CA GLN A 232 12.77 -4.82 -21.44
C GLN A 232 13.75 -4.30 -20.37
N PHE A 233 13.29 -3.68 -19.29
CA PHE A 233 14.14 -3.28 -18.18
C PHE A 233 14.79 -4.49 -17.49
N ALA A 234 14.06 -5.57 -17.26
CA ALA A 234 14.57 -6.74 -16.56
C ALA A 234 15.60 -7.52 -17.36
N LEU A 235 15.33 -7.76 -18.65
CA LEU A 235 16.07 -8.73 -19.46
C LEU A 235 17.15 -8.12 -20.36
N THR A 236 17.07 -6.81 -20.64
CA THR A 236 18.04 -6.16 -21.53
C THR A 236 19.22 -5.61 -20.74
N ASP A 237 20.41 -5.69 -21.31
CA ASP A 237 21.61 -5.12 -20.69
C ASP A 237 21.62 -3.59 -20.83
N HIS A 238 21.73 -2.87 -19.69
CA HIS A 238 21.81 -1.42 -19.61
C HIS A 238 22.37 -0.96 -18.25
N HIS A 239 22.68 0.34 -18.13
CA HIS A 239 23.30 0.93 -16.94
C HIS A 239 22.33 1.72 -16.05
N SER A 240 21.06 1.70 -16.41
CA SER A 240 20.00 2.46 -15.74
C SER A 240 19.22 1.58 -14.78
N THR A 241 18.50 2.21 -13.85
CA THR A 241 17.63 1.50 -12.88
C THR A 241 16.21 2.02 -13.00
N LEU A 242 15.24 1.10 -13.01
CA LEU A 242 13.82 1.39 -12.83
C LEU A 242 13.40 1.01 -11.40
N ILE A 243 12.77 1.95 -10.69
CA ILE A 243 12.07 1.68 -9.43
C ILE A 243 10.58 1.81 -9.69
N VAL A 244 9.82 0.77 -9.33
CA VAL A 244 8.36 0.82 -9.35
C VAL A 244 7.80 0.75 -7.94
N THR A 245 6.79 1.54 -7.63
CA THR A 245 6.00 1.34 -6.41
C THR A 245 4.66 0.75 -6.75
N SER A 246 4.23 -0.25 -6.02
CA SER A 246 2.95 -0.91 -6.26
C SER A 246 2.33 -1.50 -5.00
N ARG A 247 1.00 -1.57 -5.00
CA ARG A 247 0.25 -2.36 -3.99
C ARG A 247 0.17 -3.84 -4.37
N GLU A 248 0.42 -4.16 -5.63
CA GLU A 248 0.35 -5.50 -6.21
C GLU A 248 1.68 -5.81 -6.90
N LYS A 249 2.16 -7.05 -6.80
CA LYS A 249 3.39 -7.45 -7.48
C LYS A 249 3.11 -7.67 -8.97
N PRO A 250 3.78 -6.94 -9.89
CA PRO A 250 3.66 -7.19 -11.31
C PRO A 250 4.14 -8.61 -11.67
N PRO A 251 3.46 -9.32 -12.60
CA PRO A 251 3.80 -10.70 -12.94
C PRO A 251 5.20 -10.83 -13.56
N GLU A 252 5.65 -9.85 -14.34
CA GLU A 252 6.99 -9.85 -14.94
C GLU A 252 8.09 -9.82 -13.88
N ILE A 253 7.85 -9.09 -12.78
CA ILE A 253 8.78 -9.06 -11.65
C ILE A 253 8.77 -10.40 -10.92
N ALA A 254 7.58 -11.00 -10.72
CA ALA A 254 7.48 -12.30 -10.08
C ALA A 254 8.27 -13.40 -10.83
N VAL A 255 8.26 -13.35 -12.15
CA VAL A 255 8.99 -14.31 -13.02
C VAL A 255 10.49 -13.98 -13.12
N SER A 256 10.85 -12.69 -13.16
CA SER A 256 12.24 -12.25 -13.40
C SER A 256 13.04 -12.02 -12.12
N GLU A 257 12.43 -12.15 -10.95
CA GLU A 257 13.08 -11.91 -9.66
C GLU A 257 14.17 -12.95 -9.39
N ALA A 258 15.40 -12.55 -9.67
CA ALA A 258 16.59 -13.33 -9.38
C ALA A 258 17.78 -12.40 -9.20
N PRO A 259 18.67 -12.65 -8.23
CA PRO A 259 19.86 -11.82 -8.03
C PRO A 259 20.73 -11.73 -9.28
N CYS A 260 20.87 -12.81 -10.06
CA CYS A 260 21.66 -12.85 -11.28
C CYS A 260 21.08 -11.98 -12.42
N LEU A 261 19.79 -11.63 -12.36
CA LEU A 261 19.14 -10.78 -13.35
C LEU A 261 19.11 -9.30 -12.92
N GLY A 262 19.53 -8.98 -11.70
CA GLY A 262 19.47 -7.62 -11.15
C GLY A 262 18.01 -7.13 -11.02
N VAL A 263 17.10 -8.03 -10.66
CA VAL A 263 15.66 -7.75 -10.40
C VAL A 263 15.34 -8.14 -8.98
N HIS A 264 14.89 -7.16 -8.19
CA HIS A 264 14.55 -7.37 -6.78
C HIS A 264 13.18 -6.79 -6.44
N SER A 265 12.53 -7.36 -5.45
CA SER A 265 11.36 -6.76 -4.81
C SER A 265 11.60 -6.58 -3.30
N LEU A 266 11.21 -5.41 -2.79
CA LEU A 266 11.23 -5.07 -1.38
C LEU A 266 9.80 -4.94 -0.89
N LYS A 267 9.37 -5.88 -0.05
CA LYS A 267 8.06 -5.83 0.59
C LYS A 267 8.15 -4.98 1.86
N LEU A 268 7.47 -3.83 1.87
CA LEU A 268 7.44 -2.95 3.02
C LEU A 268 6.37 -3.40 4.02
N GLY A 269 6.80 -3.64 5.24
CA GLY A 269 5.95 -3.84 6.41
C GLY A 269 5.73 -2.54 7.19
N GLY A 270 5.00 -2.61 8.29
CA GLY A 270 4.92 -1.54 9.28
C GLY A 270 6.23 -1.40 10.05
N GLU A 271 6.60 -0.17 10.42
CA GLU A 271 7.83 0.11 11.17
C GLU A 271 7.55 0.91 12.45
N PRO A 272 7.84 0.35 13.63
CA PRO A 272 7.55 0.99 14.92
C PRO A 272 8.24 2.34 15.13
N THR A 273 9.46 2.53 14.59
CA THR A 273 10.22 3.79 14.75
C THR A 273 9.55 4.96 14.04
N VAL A 274 8.97 4.72 12.86
CA VAL A 274 8.17 5.70 12.12
C VAL A 274 6.97 6.14 12.93
N VAL A 275 6.34 5.20 13.63
CA VAL A 275 5.16 5.46 14.46
C VAL A 275 5.48 6.36 15.63
N SER A 276 6.54 6.08 16.37
CA SER A 276 6.95 6.90 17.53
C SER A 276 7.16 8.36 17.13
N ALA A 277 7.84 8.61 16.01
CA ALA A 277 8.04 9.94 15.47
C ALA A 277 6.71 10.63 15.06
N LEU A 278 5.79 9.89 14.44
CA LEU A 278 4.48 10.42 14.05
C LEU A 278 3.62 10.79 15.26
N LEU A 279 3.56 9.94 16.29
CA LEU A 279 2.80 10.20 17.51
C LEU A 279 3.35 11.42 18.24
N GLN A 280 4.67 11.57 18.30
CA GLN A 280 5.33 12.74 18.87
C GLN A 280 5.02 14.02 18.07
N ALA A 281 5.12 13.97 16.74
CA ALA A 281 4.80 15.11 15.87
C ALA A 281 3.33 15.56 16.01
N LYS A 282 2.41 14.63 16.25
CA LYS A 282 0.99 14.89 16.53
C LYS A 282 0.70 15.30 17.98
N LYS A 283 1.71 15.34 18.86
CA LYS A 283 1.58 15.67 20.30
C LYS A 283 0.54 14.79 21.02
N LEU A 284 0.46 13.51 20.66
CA LEU A 284 -0.46 12.58 21.31
C LEU A 284 0.08 12.15 22.68
N VAL A 285 -0.81 12.13 23.67
CA VAL A 285 -0.48 11.81 25.07
C VAL A 285 -0.93 10.40 25.41
N GLY A 286 -0.04 9.62 26.00
CA GLY A 286 -0.30 8.24 26.43
C GLY A 286 0.96 7.57 26.94
N THR A 287 0.79 6.46 27.68
CA THR A 287 1.90 5.61 28.11
C THR A 287 2.56 4.93 26.91
N GLU A 288 3.80 4.50 27.05
CA GLU A 288 4.49 3.76 25.96
C GLU A 288 3.72 2.49 25.58
N ALA A 289 3.12 1.78 26.55
CA ALA A 289 2.26 0.62 26.29
C ALA A 289 1.02 0.99 25.43
N GLN A 290 0.38 2.14 25.69
CA GLN A 290 -0.75 2.63 24.90
C GLN A 290 -0.32 3.04 23.48
N LYS A 291 0.83 3.70 23.33
CA LYS A 291 1.40 4.05 22.03
C LYS A 291 1.73 2.80 21.22
N GLN A 292 2.35 1.81 21.85
CA GLN A 292 2.65 0.54 21.23
C GLN A 292 1.37 -0.20 20.82
N GLN A 293 0.37 -0.29 21.70
CA GLN A 293 -0.93 -0.90 21.41
C GLN A 293 -1.62 -0.19 20.24
N LEU A 294 -1.63 1.13 20.20
CA LEU A 294 -2.17 1.91 19.08
C LEU A 294 -1.43 1.58 17.78
N SER A 295 -0.11 1.52 17.83
CA SER A 295 0.73 1.18 16.68
C SER A 295 0.44 -0.20 16.13
N GLU A 296 0.40 -1.21 16.99
CA GLU A 296 0.09 -2.60 16.63
C GLU A 296 -1.32 -2.75 16.04
N LEU A 297 -2.32 -2.07 16.62
CA LEU A 297 -3.68 -2.06 16.13
C LEU A 297 -3.81 -1.61 14.67
N TYR A 298 -2.99 -0.63 14.27
CA TYR A 298 -2.99 -0.11 12.91
C TYR A 298 -1.86 -0.68 12.03
N GLY A 299 -1.25 -1.80 12.45
CA GLY A 299 -0.22 -2.52 11.70
C GLY A 299 1.00 -1.67 11.41
N HIS A 300 1.33 -0.73 12.28
CA HIS A 300 2.40 0.26 12.13
C HIS A 300 2.31 1.05 10.79
N ASN A 301 1.10 1.20 10.22
CA ASN A 301 0.88 1.89 8.96
C ASN A 301 0.89 3.41 9.16
N PRO A 302 1.85 4.15 8.55
CA PRO A 302 2.01 5.58 8.79
C PRO A 302 0.78 6.41 8.40
N GLN A 303 0.11 6.08 7.29
CA GLN A 303 -1.07 6.81 6.85
C GLN A 303 -2.28 6.55 7.75
N ALA A 304 -2.49 5.30 8.15
CA ALA A 304 -3.55 4.95 9.09
C ALA A 304 -3.34 5.69 10.41
N LEU A 305 -2.12 5.71 10.93
CA LEU A 305 -1.77 6.39 12.17
C LEU A 305 -1.86 7.92 12.07
N LYS A 306 -1.56 8.52 10.90
CA LYS A 306 -1.82 9.95 10.66
C LYS A 306 -3.31 10.28 10.75
N ILE A 307 -4.16 9.44 10.15
CA ILE A 307 -5.62 9.60 10.16
C ILE A 307 -6.14 9.48 11.60
N VAL A 308 -5.77 8.39 12.27
CA VAL A 308 -6.19 8.11 13.67
C VAL A 308 -5.67 9.18 14.62
N GLY A 309 -4.40 9.55 14.50
CA GLY A 309 -3.80 10.58 15.34
C GLY A 309 -4.49 11.93 15.22
N THR A 310 -4.99 12.29 14.03
CA THR A 310 -5.83 13.47 13.86
C THR A 310 -7.15 13.32 14.62
N SER A 311 -7.82 12.16 14.48
CA SER A 311 -9.08 11.92 15.20
C SER A 311 -8.90 11.88 16.72
N ILE A 312 -7.79 11.32 17.22
CA ILE A 312 -7.47 11.34 18.66
C ILE A 312 -7.24 12.80 19.13
N GLN A 313 -6.56 13.60 18.32
CA GLN A 313 -6.34 15.02 18.65
C GLN A 313 -7.66 15.80 18.68
N ASP A 314 -8.53 15.59 17.68
CA ASP A 314 -9.74 16.38 17.51
C ASP A 314 -10.89 15.96 18.44
N LEU A 315 -10.98 14.68 18.83
CA LEU A 315 -12.10 14.12 19.57
C LEU A 315 -11.77 13.71 21.01
N PHE A 316 -10.49 13.53 21.33
CA PHE A 316 -10.02 13.05 22.65
C PHE A 316 -8.88 13.90 23.19
N ASP A 317 -8.73 15.15 22.73
CA ASP A 317 -7.70 16.10 23.17
C ASP A 317 -6.28 15.51 23.16
N GLY A 318 -6.03 14.59 22.23
CA GLY A 318 -4.75 13.89 22.10
C GLY A 318 -4.57 12.68 23.04
N ASN A 319 -5.58 12.29 23.83
CA ASN A 319 -5.48 11.21 24.82
C ASN A 319 -5.67 9.83 24.15
N ILE A 320 -4.57 9.10 23.97
CA ILE A 320 -4.58 7.74 23.42
C ILE A 320 -5.37 6.76 24.29
N GLY A 321 -5.28 6.90 25.63
CA GLY A 321 -5.94 6.00 26.57
C GLY A 321 -7.46 6.04 26.46
N GLU A 322 -8.06 7.22 26.32
CA GLU A 322 -9.50 7.38 26.13
C GLU A 322 -9.96 6.81 24.78
N PHE A 323 -9.18 7.03 23.72
CA PHE A 323 -9.47 6.45 22.42
C PHE A 323 -9.44 4.91 22.44
N LEU A 324 -8.44 4.30 23.09
CA LEU A 324 -8.30 2.84 23.18
C LEU A 324 -9.41 2.16 23.97
N GLN A 325 -10.13 2.89 24.83
CA GLN A 325 -11.31 2.39 25.54
C GLN A 325 -12.55 2.28 24.64
N GLN A 326 -12.52 2.92 23.46
CA GLN A 326 -13.62 2.81 22.51
C GLN A 326 -13.56 1.47 21.78
N ASP A 327 -14.73 0.83 21.60
CA ASP A 327 -14.83 -0.48 20.91
C ASP A 327 -14.71 -0.39 19.38
N THR A 328 -14.55 0.82 18.81
CA THR A 328 -14.49 1.03 17.36
C THR A 328 -13.12 1.50 16.91
N ARG A 329 -12.47 0.75 16.02
CA ARG A 329 -11.15 1.02 15.46
C ARG A 329 -11.20 1.44 13.99
N VAL A 330 -12.25 1.04 13.27
CA VAL A 330 -12.47 1.33 11.86
C VAL A 330 -13.54 2.39 11.69
N PHE A 331 -13.11 3.62 11.41
CA PHE A 331 -14.00 4.76 11.16
C PHE A 331 -13.75 5.36 9.76
N ASN A 332 -14.51 6.38 9.37
CA ASN A 332 -14.63 6.85 7.98
C ASN A 332 -13.30 7.02 7.21
N GLY A 333 -12.27 7.58 7.81
CA GLY A 333 -10.97 7.77 7.16
C GLY A 333 -10.25 6.45 6.88
N ILE A 334 -10.21 5.57 7.89
CA ILE A 334 -9.60 4.24 7.77
C ILE A 334 -10.42 3.36 6.83
N ARG A 335 -11.75 3.40 6.92
CA ARG A 335 -12.63 2.64 6.04
C ARG A 335 -12.38 2.98 4.57
N ARG A 336 -12.28 4.27 4.21
CA ARG A 336 -11.97 4.69 2.83
C ARG A 336 -10.63 4.17 2.32
N LEU A 337 -9.61 4.17 3.18
CA LEU A 337 -8.28 3.64 2.84
C LEU A 337 -8.35 2.15 2.51
N LEU A 338 -9.10 1.38 3.30
CA LEU A 338 -9.22 -0.07 3.14
C LEU A 338 -10.23 -0.46 2.04
N ASP A 339 -11.32 0.30 1.85
CA ASP A 339 -12.28 0.10 0.75
C ASP A 339 -11.60 0.17 -0.62
N GLN A 340 -10.66 1.09 -0.82
CA GLN A 340 -9.89 1.20 -2.07
C GLN A 340 -9.13 -0.09 -2.41
N GLN A 341 -8.69 -0.84 -1.40
CA GLN A 341 -7.98 -2.10 -1.60
C GLN A 341 -8.96 -3.27 -1.75
N PHE A 342 -9.95 -3.35 -0.84
CA PHE A 342 -10.92 -4.44 -0.82
C PHE A 342 -11.80 -4.49 -2.09
N ASN A 343 -12.19 -3.34 -2.62
CA ASN A 343 -13.02 -3.26 -3.83
C ASN A 343 -12.26 -3.65 -5.12
N ARG A 344 -10.94 -3.81 -5.06
CA ARG A 344 -10.12 -4.35 -6.16
C ARG A 344 -9.99 -5.87 -6.13
N LEU A 345 -10.56 -6.53 -5.12
CA LEU A 345 -10.50 -7.98 -4.97
C LEU A 345 -11.56 -8.66 -5.84
N SER A 346 -11.21 -9.82 -6.39
CA SER A 346 -12.18 -10.73 -7.02
C SER A 346 -13.17 -11.27 -5.98
N GLU A 347 -14.28 -11.84 -6.43
CA GLU A 347 -15.27 -12.45 -5.52
C GLU A 347 -14.65 -13.57 -4.68
N LEU A 348 -13.76 -14.38 -5.26
CA LEU A 348 -13.08 -15.46 -4.55
C LEU A 348 -12.08 -14.92 -3.51
N GLU A 349 -11.33 -13.88 -3.86
CA GLU A 349 -10.42 -13.21 -2.93
C GLU A 349 -11.18 -12.59 -1.75
N GLN A 350 -12.32 -11.92 -2.00
CA GLN A 350 -13.19 -11.40 -0.94
C GLN A 350 -13.73 -12.54 -0.09
N THR A 351 -14.11 -13.67 -0.69
CA THR A 351 -14.58 -14.86 0.02
C THR A 351 -13.52 -15.39 0.99
N ILE A 352 -12.27 -15.49 0.54
CA ILE A 352 -11.16 -15.92 1.40
C ILE A 352 -10.95 -14.93 2.56
N MET A 353 -11.01 -13.62 2.29
CA MET A 353 -10.89 -12.59 3.32
C MET A 353 -12.01 -12.69 4.38
N TYR A 354 -13.26 -12.92 3.98
CA TYR A 354 -14.37 -13.14 4.90
C TYR A 354 -14.17 -14.39 5.75
N TRP A 355 -13.71 -15.50 5.17
CA TRP A 355 -13.41 -16.71 5.93
C TRP A 355 -12.27 -16.49 6.94
N LEU A 356 -11.20 -15.82 6.56
CA LEU A 356 -10.12 -15.46 7.49
C LEU A 356 -10.61 -14.57 8.63
N ALA A 357 -11.53 -13.65 8.37
CA ALA A 357 -12.15 -12.82 9.39
C ALA A 357 -13.05 -13.63 10.33
N ILE A 358 -13.73 -14.67 9.83
CA ILE A 358 -14.53 -15.59 10.64
C ILE A 358 -13.64 -16.49 11.50
N TYR A 359 -12.54 -16.99 10.97
CA TYR A 359 -11.59 -17.79 11.74
C TYR A 359 -10.98 -17.03 12.93
N ARG A 360 -10.89 -15.71 12.86
CA ARG A 360 -10.33 -14.82 13.90
C ARG A 360 -8.84 -15.03 14.16
N GLU A 361 -8.35 -16.18 13.84
CA GLU A 361 -6.96 -16.65 13.92
C GLU A 361 -6.51 -17.13 12.55
N GLY A 362 -5.36 -17.75 12.49
CA GLY A 362 -4.89 -18.33 11.25
C GLY A 362 -5.72 -19.54 10.80
N ALA A 363 -5.86 -19.69 9.49
CA ALA A 363 -6.47 -20.86 8.87
C ALA A 363 -5.50 -21.54 7.89
N THR A 364 -5.52 -22.86 7.86
CA THR A 364 -4.71 -23.63 6.90
C THR A 364 -5.34 -23.61 5.51
N PHE A 365 -4.56 -23.95 4.49
CA PHE A 365 -5.03 -24.13 3.10
C PHE A 365 -6.24 -25.07 3.02
N ALA A 366 -6.17 -26.22 3.70
CA ALA A 366 -7.22 -27.23 3.68
C ALA A 366 -8.52 -26.74 4.33
N GLN A 367 -8.41 -26.04 5.47
CA GLN A 367 -9.56 -25.46 6.16
C GLN A 367 -10.27 -24.41 5.31
N LEU A 368 -9.54 -23.43 4.77
CA LEU A 368 -10.13 -22.39 3.93
C LEU A 368 -10.83 -22.97 2.71
N ARG A 369 -10.18 -23.92 2.02
CA ARG A 369 -10.75 -24.54 0.83
C ARG A 369 -12.01 -25.35 1.12
N SER A 370 -12.05 -26.06 2.26
CA SER A 370 -13.22 -26.89 2.64
C SER A 370 -14.46 -26.07 2.97
N ASP A 371 -14.30 -24.82 3.40
CA ASP A 371 -15.39 -23.96 3.82
C ASP A 371 -16.00 -23.13 2.67
N ILE A 372 -15.31 -22.98 1.56
CA ILE A 372 -15.78 -22.17 0.42
C ILE A 372 -16.87 -22.90 -0.36
N LEU A 373 -18.03 -22.25 -0.47
CA LEU A 373 -19.18 -22.73 -1.22
C LEU A 373 -19.58 -21.71 -2.30
N PRO A 374 -19.88 -22.18 -3.55
CA PRO A 374 -19.66 -23.54 -4.07
C PRO A 374 -18.17 -23.90 -4.14
N THR A 375 -17.87 -25.18 -4.21
CA THR A 375 -16.48 -25.66 -4.29
C THR A 375 -15.76 -25.11 -5.52
N VAL A 376 -14.57 -24.54 -5.30
CA VAL A 376 -13.71 -23.96 -6.34
C VAL A 376 -12.63 -24.96 -6.77
N THR A 377 -12.07 -24.78 -7.97
CA THR A 377 -10.92 -25.58 -8.40
C THR A 377 -9.69 -25.30 -7.53
N ILE A 378 -8.73 -26.21 -7.49
CA ILE A 378 -7.48 -25.99 -6.76
C ILE A 378 -6.69 -24.84 -7.39
N ALA A 379 -6.71 -24.72 -8.72
CA ALA A 379 -6.02 -23.69 -9.46
C ALA A 379 -6.55 -22.29 -9.09
N ASP A 380 -7.87 -22.06 -9.21
CA ASP A 380 -8.50 -20.77 -8.88
C ASP A 380 -8.24 -20.38 -7.43
N PHE A 381 -8.27 -21.36 -6.51
CA PHE A 381 -8.02 -21.11 -5.09
C PHE A 381 -6.56 -20.73 -4.81
N LEU A 382 -5.60 -21.37 -5.48
CA LEU A 382 -4.18 -21.04 -5.39
C LEU A 382 -3.92 -19.64 -5.95
N GLU A 383 -4.47 -19.33 -7.11
CA GLU A 383 -4.35 -18.02 -7.75
C GLU A 383 -4.91 -16.91 -6.85
N ALA A 384 -6.07 -17.12 -6.23
CA ALA A 384 -6.66 -16.16 -5.31
C ALA A 384 -5.81 -15.95 -4.04
N LEU A 385 -5.23 -17.02 -3.47
CA LEU A 385 -4.33 -16.91 -2.32
C LEU A 385 -3.03 -16.18 -2.69
N GLU A 386 -2.47 -16.50 -3.84
CA GLU A 386 -1.26 -15.85 -4.34
C GLU A 386 -1.51 -14.36 -4.61
N ALA A 387 -2.65 -14.02 -5.21
CA ALA A 387 -3.08 -12.66 -5.44
C ALA A 387 -3.20 -11.84 -4.14
N LEU A 388 -3.84 -12.40 -3.11
CA LEU A 388 -3.94 -11.78 -1.79
C LEU A 388 -2.57 -11.58 -1.14
N PHE A 389 -1.67 -12.54 -1.31
CA PHE A 389 -0.30 -12.45 -0.82
C PHE A 389 0.50 -11.36 -1.55
N TRP A 390 0.41 -11.28 -2.87
CA TRP A 390 1.05 -10.24 -3.68
C TRP A 390 0.54 -8.83 -3.36
N ARG A 391 -0.75 -8.73 -2.96
CA ARG A 391 -1.37 -7.48 -2.47
C ARG A 391 -1.03 -7.17 -1.02
N SER A 392 -0.27 -8.02 -0.35
CA SER A 392 0.09 -7.88 1.07
C SER A 392 -1.14 -7.79 2.00
N LEU A 393 -2.26 -8.40 1.63
CA LEU A 393 -3.49 -8.41 2.42
C LEU A 393 -3.56 -9.59 3.38
N ILE A 394 -2.80 -10.65 3.10
CA ILE A 394 -2.65 -11.80 3.98
C ILE A 394 -1.17 -12.04 4.30
N GLU A 395 -0.93 -12.64 5.45
CA GLU A 395 0.38 -13.12 5.90
C GLU A 395 0.34 -14.63 6.04
N LYS A 396 1.51 -15.27 5.96
CA LYS A 396 1.63 -16.73 6.16
C LYS A 396 2.67 -16.99 7.23
N HIS A 397 2.24 -17.58 8.33
CA HIS A 397 3.10 -17.99 9.45
C HIS A 397 2.88 -19.46 9.77
N SER A 398 3.94 -20.26 9.75
CA SER A 398 3.90 -21.69 10.09
C SER A 398 2.80 -22.51 9.39
N GLY A 399 2.50 -22.17 8.13
CA GLY A 399 1.47 -22.84 7.33
C GLY A 399 0.06 -22.29 7.48
N TYR A 400 -0.17 -21.30 8.33
CA TYR A 400 -1.43 -20.61 8.53
C TYR A 400 -1.47 -19.28 7.78
N TYR A 401 -2.59 -18.97 7.14
CA TYR A 401 -2.89 -17.68 6.55
C TYR A 401 -3.63 -16.81 7.57
N ILE A 402 -3.21 -15.56 7.71
CA ILE A 402 -3.66 -14.66 8.77
C ILE A 402 -3.95 -13.28 8.18
N LEU A 403 -4.95 -12.58 8.72
CA LEU A 403 -5.18 -11.16 8.49
C LEU A 403 -4.49 -10.33 9.58
N GLN A 404 -3.94 -9.20 9.16
CA GLN A 404 -3.49 -8.18 10.14
C GLN A 404 -4.69 -7.66 10.96
N PRO A 405 -4.49 -7.24 12.22
CA PRO A 405 -5.58 -6.86 13.13
C PRO A 405 -6.55 -5.83 12.54
N LEU A 406 -6.04 -4.79 11.89
CA LEU A 406 -6.87 -3.74 11.27
C LEU A 406 -7.72 -4.28 10.10
N LEU A 407 -7.14 -5.12 9.26
CA LEU A 407 -7.86 -5.78 8.16
C LEU A 407 -8.90 -6.75 8.70
N MET A 408 -8.57 -7.50 9.74
CA MET A 408 -9.49 -8.41 10.44
C MET A 408 -10.75 -7.67 10.90
N GLU A 409 -10.58 -6.53 11.56
CA GLU A 409 -11.69 -5.72 12.05
C GLU A 409 -12.50 -5.11 10.91
N TYR A 410 -11.84 -4.55 9.91
CA TYR A 410 -12.49 -3.97 8.73
C TYR A 410 -13.34 -5.01 7.97
N VAL A 411 -12.78 -6.19 7.69
CA VAL A 411 -13.48 -7.25 6.95
C VAL A 411 -14.64 -7.80 7.79
N THR A 412 -14.46 -7.92 9.11
CA THR A 412 -15.54 -8.32 10.04
C THR A 412 -16.68 -7.31 10.05
N ASP A 413 -16.39 -6.01 10.17
CA ASP A 413 -17.38 -4.93 10.12
C ASP A 413 -18.13 -4.90 8.78
N LYS A 414 -17.41 -5.10 7.68
CA LYS A 414 -18.03 -5.18 6.34
C LYS A 414 -18.97 -6.37 6.20
N LEU A 415 -18.52 -7.56 6.62
CA LEU A 415 -19.32 -8.78 6.61
C LEU A 415 -20.59 -8.64 7.45
N THR A 416 -20.45 -8.20 8.69
CA THR A 416 -21.57 -8.08 9.64
C THR A 416 -22.61 -7.04 9.19
N LYS A 417 -22.18 -5.92 8.62
CA LYS A 417 -23.08 -4.90 8.04
C LYS A 417 -23.82 -5.40 6.81
N GLN A 418 -23.15 -6.09 5.92
CA GLN A 418 -23.78 -6.66 4.73
C GLN A 418 -24.81 -7.72 5.13
N ILE A 419 -24.45 -8.65 6.02
CA ILE A 419 -25.39 -9.66 6.53
C ILE A 419 -26.53 -9.01 7.29
N GLY A 420 -26.29 -8.01 8.13
CA GLY A 420 -27.35 -7.25 8.81
C GLY A 420 -28.34 -6.65 7.80
N THR A 421 -27.86 -6.05 6.72
CA THR A 421 -28.69 -5.51 5.64
C THR A 421 -29.47 -6.60 4.91
N GLU A 422 -28.84 -7.75 4.61
CA GLU A 422 -29.52 -8.91 4.01
C GLU A 422 -30.67 -9.41 4.87
N LEU A 423 -30.44 -9.54 6.18
CA LEU A 423 -31.44 -10.02 7.11
C LEU A 423 -32.57 -9.00 7.33
N VAL A 424 -32.31 -7.71 7.29
CA VAL A 424 -33.36 -6.67 7.34
C VAL A 424 -34.21 -6.67 6.06
N THR A 425 -33.59 -6.87 4.88
CA THR A 425 -34.27 -6.84 3.58
C THR A 425 -34.77 -8.21 3.12
N GLN A 426 -34.50 -9.28 3.86
CA GLN A 426 -34.81 -10.68 3.54
C GLN A 426 -34.20 -11.18 2.24
N LYS A 427 -33.10 -10.54 1.79
CA LYS A 427 -32.34 -10.89 0.58
C LYS A 427 -31.06 -11.63 0.93
N VAL A 428 -31.20 -12.85 1.44
CA VAL A 428 -30.07 -13.65 1.92
C VAL A 428 -29.13 -14.12 0.79
N SER A 429 -27.83 -13.88 0.97
CA SER A 429 -26.74 -14.28 0.07
C SER A 429 -25.50 -14.67 0.89
N LEU A 430 -24.79 -13.71 1.50
CA LEU A 430 -23.65 -13.99 2.36
C LEU A 430 -24.06 -14.82 3.57
N PHE A 431 -25.25 -14.59 4.11
CA PHE A 431 -25.80 -15.36 5.21
C PHE A 431 -25.92 -16.86 4.92
N LEU A 432 -26.09 -17.25 3.65
CA LEU A 432 -26.11 -18.65 3.20
C LEU A 432 -24.70 -19.26 3.13
N ASN A 433 -23.70 -18.45 2.73
CA ASN A 433 -22.41 -18.95 2.27
C ASN A 433 -21.34 -19.02 3.38
N TYR A 434 -21.58 -18.37 4.53
CA TYR A 434 -20.60 -18.27 5.62
C TYR A 434 -21.16 -18.78 6.95
N ALA A 435 -20.36 -19.57 7.68
CA ALA A 435 -20.67 -19.93 9.06
C ALA A 435 -20.30 -18.78 9.99
N LEU A 436 -21.28 -18.11 10.60
CA LEU A 436 -21.03 -17.00 11.53
C LEU A 436 -20.35 -17.47 12.82
N ILE A 437 -20.61 -18.71 13.21
CA ILE A 437 -19.93 -19.40 14.30
C ILE A 437 -19.49 -20.77 13.81
N LYS A 438 -18.20 -21.08 13.99
CA LYS A 438 -17.63 -22.39 13.67
C LYS A 438 -17.58 -23.26 14.93
N THR A 439 -18.14 -24.46 14.84
CA THR A 439 -18.12 -25.44 15.95
C THR A 439 -16.77 -26.16 16.08
N THR A 440 -15.94 -26.13 15.03
CA THR A 440 -14.66 -26.82 14.95
C THR A 440 -13.47 -26.02 15.46
N VAL A 441 -13.69 -24.80 15.95
CA VAL A 441 -12.64 -23.93 16.51
C VAL A 441 -12.66 -23.92 18.03
N ASP A 442 -11.59 -23.43 18.65
CA ASP A 442 -11.45 -23.37 20.10
C ASP A 442 -12.48 -22.43 20.76
N ASN A 443 -12.73 -22.62 22.06
CA ASN A 443 -13.72 -21.87 22.80
C ASN A 443 -13.50 -20.35 22.75
N HIS A 444 -12.25 -19.90 22.89
CA HIS A 444 -11.91 -18.48 22.87
C HIS A 444 -12.20 -17.84 21.50
N VAL A 445 -11.99 -18.58 20.40
CA VAL A 445 -12.37 -18.16 19.05
C VAL A 445 -13.89 -18.05 18.91
N ARG A 446 -14.63 -19.03 19.43
CA ARG A 446 -16.11 -18.98 19.42
C ARG A 446 -16.65 -17.78 20.21
N GLU A 447 -16.09 -17.47 21.37
CA GLU A 447 -16.47 -16.26 22.12
C GLU A 447 -16.13 -14.97 21.34
N SER A 448 -15.01 -14.93 20.64
CA SER A 448 -14.66 -13.84 19.74
C SER A 448 -15.65 -13.70 18.59
N GLN A 449 -16.06 -14.82 17.97
CA GLN A 449 -17.09 -14.83 16.91
C GLN A 449 -18.46 -14.34 17.44
N LYS A 450 -18.87 -14.76 18.63
CA LYS A 450 -20.11 -14.28 19.27
C LYS A 450 -20.05 -12.76 19.46
N ARG A 451 -18.96 -12.25 20.03
CA ARG A 451 -18.81 -10.82 20.33
C ARG A 451 -18.71 -9.95 19.08
N PHE A 452 -17.90 -10.34 18.10
CA PHE A 452 -17.57 -9.47 16.97
C PHE A 452 -18.38 -9.73 15.70
N ILE A 453 -19.04 -10.89 15.57
CA ILE A 453 -19.84 -11.24 14.40
C ILE A 453 -21.32 -11.32 14.77
N LEU A 454 -21.68 -12.18 15.71
CA LEU A 454 -23.07 -12.45 16.00
C LEU A 454 -23.78 -11.27 16.70
N GLN A 455 -23.13 -10.70 17.72
CA GLN A 455 -23.69 -9.60 18.50
C GLN A 455 -24.00 -8.34 17.67
N PRO A 456 -23.13 -7.85 16.76
CA PRO A 456 -23.49 -6.73 15.90
C PRO A 456 -24.67 -7.00 14.98
N ILE A 457 -24.81 -8.22 14.46
CA ILE A 457 -25.94 -8.62 13.61
C ILE A 457 -27.22 -8.65 14.43
N THR A 458 -27.21 -9.24 15.65
CA THR A 458 -28.37 -9.27 16.54
C THR A 458 -28.77 -7.86 16.99
N GLN A 459 -27.82 -6.99 17.28
CA GLN A 459 -28.10 -5.59 17.60
C GLN A 459 -28.76 -4.86 16.43
N CYS A 460 -28.30 -5.08 15.20
CA CYS A 460 -28.92 -4.52 14.01
C CYS A 460 -30.39 -4.94 13.89
N LEU A 461 -30.71 -6.22 14.07
CA LEU A 461 -32.08 -6.74 14.02
C LEU A 461 -32.92 -6.19 15.14
N THR A 462 -32.46 -6.23 16.39
CA THR A 462 -33.23 -5.78 17.56
C THR A 462 -33.44 -4.27 17.59
N THR A 463 -32.53 -3.48 17.07
CA THR A 463 -32.72 -2.02 16.95
C THR A 463 -33.67 -1.64 15.83
N THR A 464 -33.68 -2.41 14.74
CA THR A 464 -34.58 -2.20 13.60
C THR A 464 -35.98 -2.67 13.92
N PHE A 465 -36.13 -3.88 14.48
CA PHE A 465 -37.41 -4.51 14.83
C PHE A 465 -37.61 -4.50 16.35
N ARG A 466 -38.01 -3.34 16.90
CA ARG A 466 -38.07 -3.09 18.35
C ARG A 466 -39.11 -3.92 19.10
N SER A 467 -40.20 -4.37 18.44
CA SER A 467 -41.19 -5.20 19.08
C SER A 467 -40.89 -6.69 18.93
N PRO A 468 -41.12 -7.52 19.96
CA PRO A 468 -40.91 -8.97 19.85
C PRO A 468 -41.73 -9.61 18.71
N LEU A 469 -42.94 -9.09 18.43
CA LEU A 469 -43.76 -9.56 17.34
C LEU A 469 -43.17 -9.26 15.98
N ALA A 470 -42.68 -8.00 15.76
CA ALA A 470 -42.04 -7.61 14.50
C ALA A 470 -40.74 -8.40 14.28
N LEU A 471 -39.95 -8.63 15.33
CA LEU A 471 -38.74 -9.43 15.25
C LEU A 471 -39.04 -10.89 14.85
N ARG A 472 -40.08 -11.50 15.44
CA ARG A 472 -40.53 -12.86 15.08
C ARG A 472 -41.00 -12.93 13.62
N GLN A 473 -41.80 -11.97 13.18
CA GLN A 473 -42.23 -11.88 11.76
C GLN A 473 -41.05 -11.76 10.81
N GLN A 474 -40.03 -10.96 11.18
CA GLN A 474 -38.83 -10.84 10.40
C GLN A 474 -38.05 -12.15 10.30
N ILE A 475 -37.88 -12.86 11.44
CA ILE A 475 -37.21 -14.17 11.47
C ILE A 475 -37.97 -15.20 10.63
N GLN A 476 -39.32 -15.18 10.68
CA GLN A 476 -40.14 -16.02 9.82
C GLN A 476 -39.91 -15.73 8.34
N GLY A 477 -39.91 -14.46 7.94
CA GLY A 477 -39.62 -14.05 6.56
C GLY A 477 -38.21 -14.44 6.10
N ILE A 478 -37.21 -14.35 7.00
CA ILE A 478 -35.85 -14.83 6.72
C ILE A 478 -35.86 -16.36 6.49
N LEU A 479 -36.56 -17.12 7.33
CA LEU A 479 -36.67 -18.57 7.18
C LEU A 479 -37.33 -18.96 5.84
N GLU A 480 -38.39 -18.25 5.44
CA GLU A 480 -39.03 -18.42 4.14
C GLU A 480 -38.09 -18.12 2.98
N ALA A 481 -37.36 -17.00 3.05
CA ALA A 481 -36.34 -16.64 2.04
C ALA A 481 -35.20 -17.67 1.96
N ILE A 482 -34.80 -18.29 3.07
CA ILE A 482 -33.83 -19.38 3.07
C ILE A 482 -34.44 -20.61 2.36
N ARG A 483 -35.67 -21.02 2.69
CA ARG A 483 -36.35 -22.17 2.09
C ARG A 483 -36.58 -22.02 0.60
N GLU A 484 -36.91 -20.85 0.11
CA GLU A 484 -37.03 -20.58 -1.35
C GLU A 484 -35.71 -20.80 -2.11
N LYS A 485 -34.59 -20.52 -1.46
CA LYS A 485 -33.24 -20.68 -2.06
C LYS A 485 -32.63 -22.08 -1.84
N GLU A 486 -33.01 -22.79 -0.80
CA GLU A 486 -32.46 -24.10 -0.42
C GLU A 486 -32.71 -25.23 -1.45
N GLY A 487 -33.56 -25.04 -2.44
CA GLY A 487 -33.70 -25.99 -3.55
C GLY A 487 -32.40 -26.25 -4.33
N LYS A 488 -31.32 -25.53 -4.06
CA LYS A 488 -30.05 -25.60 -4.81
C LYS A 488 -28.76 -25.63 -3.98
N LEU A 489 -28.75 -25.30 -2.68
CA LEU A 489 -27.48 -25.17 -1.93
C LEU A 489 -27.66 -25.56 -0.43
N THR A 490 -26.92 -26.57 0.00
CA THR A 490 -26.67 -26.85 1.42
C THR A 490 -25.70 -25.78 1.96
N GLY A 491 -26.20 -24.76 2.65
CA GLY A 491 -25.41 -23.67 3.21
C GLY A 491 -25.40 -23.66 4.73
N TYR A 492 -24.82 -22.62 5.28
CA TYR A 492 -24.71 -22.41 6.74
C TYR A 492 -25.95 -21.74 7.35
N ALA A 493 -26.95 -21.35 6.55
CA ALA A 493 -28.03 -20.43 6.94
C ALA A 493 -28.87 -20.89 8.14
N ILE A 494 -29.28 -22.16 8.17
CA ILE A 494 -30.09 -22.69 9.27
C ILE A 494 -29.30 -22.64 10.59
N ASN A 495 -28.03 -23.07 10.58
CA ASN A 495 -27.18 -22.99 11.77
C ASN A 495 -26.99 -21.54 12.23
N ASN A 496 -26.76 -20.63 11.28
CA ASN A 496 -26.66 -19.21 11.58
C ASN A 496 -27.93 -18.66 12.19
N LEU A 497 -29.11 -19.01 11.65
CA LEU A 497 -30.41 -18.57 12.17
C LEU A 497 -30.64 -19.08 13.57
N VAL A 498 -30.31 -20.35 13.85
CA VAL A 498 -30.37 -20.94 15.19
C VAL A 498 -29.52 -20.17 16.20
N HIS A 499 -28.26 -19.85 15.83
CA HIS A 499 -27.35 -19.07 16.68
C HIS A 499 -27.87 -17.64 16.93
N LEU A 500 -28.44 -16.98 15.91
CA LEU A 500 -29.08 -15.67 16.06
C LEU A 500 -30.29 -15.71 17.00
N CYS A 501 -31.19 -16.68 16.81
CA CYS A 501 -32.35 -16.84 17.67
C CYS A 501 -31.97 -17.05 19.15
N TRP A 502 -30.95 -17.88 19.40
CA TRP A 502 -30.46 -18.09 20.77
C TRP A 502 -29.89 -16.81 21.37
N GLN A 503 -29.08 -16.08 20.62
CA GLN A 503 -28.48 -14.82 21.07
C GLN A 503 -29.57 -13.75 21.38
N MET A 504 -30.67 -13.76 20.61
CA MET A 504 -31.82 -12.85 20.81
C MET A 504 -32.87 -13.38 21.76
N GLN A 505 -32.68 -14.58 22.34
CA GLN A 505 -33.67 -15.26 23.22
C GLN A 505 -35.03 -15.48 22.55
N VAL A 506 -35.02 -15.74 21.23
CA VAL A 506 -36.26 -16.08 20.49
C VAL A 506 -36.43 -17.60 20.47
N ASP A 507 -37.64 -18.07 20.82
CA ASP A 507 -37.94 -19.51 20.86
C ASP A 507 -37.98 -20.10 19.44
N ILE A 508 -37.10 -21.07 19.18
CA ILE A 508 -36.96 -21.74 17.89
C ILE A 508 -38.08 -22.77 17.64
N SER A 509 -38.67 -23.32 18.69
CA SER A 509 -39.70 -24.36 18.58
C SER A 509 -40.95 -23.85 17.85
N GLU A 510 -41.29 -22.57 18.01
CA GLU A 510 -42.42 -21.93 17.35
C GLU A 510 -42.17 -21.64 15.84
N LEU A 511 -40.91 -21.70 15.37
CA LEU A 511 -40.55 -21.43 13.98
C LEU A 511 -40.66 -22.66 13.08
N GLY A 512 -41.01 -23.84 13.61
CA GLY A 512 -41.09 -25.09 12.84
C GLY A 512 -39.75 -25.60 12.31
N ILE A 513 -38.64 -25.13 12.88
CA ILE A 513 -37.31 -25.62 12.59
C ILE A 513 -37.14 -26.96 13.30
N GLY A 514 -37.16 -28.07 12.58
CA GLY A 514 -37.01 -29.43 13.13
C GLY A 514 -38.30 -30.26 13.25
N GLN A 515 -39.50 -29.77 12.89
CA GLN A 515 -40.74 -30.55 12.97
C GLN A 515 -41.17 -31.31 11.70
N ASN A 516 -40.56 -31.01 10.54
CA ASN A 516 -40.90 -31.63 9.26
C ASN A 516 -39.74 -32.47 8.69
N GLU A 517 -39.24 -33.45 9.45
CA GLU A 517 -38.22 -34.36 8.92
C GLU A 517 -38.83 -35.64 8.39
N ASN A 518 -39.13 -35.67 7.09
CA ASN A 518 -39.20 -36.93 6.34
C ASN A 518 -37.86 -37.66 6.47
N LYS A 519 -37.87 -38.97 6.72
CA LYS A 519 -36.68 -39.81 6.96
C LYS A 519 -35.55 -39.71 5.92
N LYS A 520 -35.80 -39.08 4.76
CA LYS A 520 -34.79 -38.83 3.69
C LYS A 520 -33.96 -37.54 3.92
N GLU A 521 -34.42 -36.60 4.78
CA GLU A 521 -33.72 -35.35 5.09
C GLU A 521 -32.81 -35.46 6.32
N LYS A 522 -32.97 -36.53 7.15
CA LYS A 522 -32.08 -36.79 8.31
C LYS A 522 -30.60 -36.88 7.99
N HIS A 523 -30.22 -37.19 6.72
CA HIS A 523 -28.82 -37.20 6.26
C HIS A 523 -28.35 -35.85 5.75
N ARG A 524 -29.22 -34.86 5.50
CA ARG A 524 -28.85 -33.51 5.01
C ARG A 524 -28.61 -32.51 6.13
N TYR A 525 -29.31 -32.65 7.25
CA TYR A 525 -29.15 -31.80 8.43
C TYR A 525 -28.46 -32.63 9.50
N ASN A 526 -27.18 -32.35 9.75
CA ASN A 526 -26.44 -33.07 10.79
C ASN A 526 -26.94 -32.60 12.16
N LEU A 527 -28.04 -33.22 12.69
CA LEU A 527 -28.64 -32.95 13.99
C LEU A 527 -27.66 -33.02 15.17
N THR A 528 -26.50 -33.64 14.96
CA THR A 528 -25.36 -33.57 15.88
C THR A 528 -24.93 -32.14 16.12
N HIS A 529 -25.00 -31.26 15.13
CA HIS A 529 -24.62 -29.85 15.29
C HIS A 529 -25.66 -29.03 16.07
N ILE A 530 -26.96 -29.34 15.96
CA ILE A 530 -27.98 -28.68 16.78
C ILE A 530 -27.82 -29.08 18.24
N ASN A 531 -27.50 -30.34 18.52
CA ASN A 531 -27.24 -30.80 19.88
C ASN A 531 -25.89 -30.33 20.43
N GLN A 532 -24.85 -30.23 19.60
CA GLN A 532 -23.58 -29.62 19.96
C GLN A 532 -23.72 -28.11 20.20
N ALA A 533 -24.57 -27.43 19.41
CA ALA A 533 -24.88 -26.03 19.62
C ALA A 533 -25.61 -25.82 20.95
N LYS A 534 -26.56 -26.71 21.34
CA LYS A 534 -27.17 -26.69 22.67
C LYS A 534 -26.15 -26.87 23.80
N SER A 535 -25.18 -27.78 23.67
CA SER A 535 -24.13 -27.99 24.66
C SER A 535 -23.12 -26.86 24.76
N ALA A 536 -22.91 -26.08 23.71
CA ALA A 536 -21.99 -24.94 23.68
C ALA A 536 -22.54 -23.68 24.36
N PHE A 537 -23.88 -23.64 24.64
CA PHE A 537 -24.58 -22.51 25.28
C PHE A 537 -25.21 -22.83 26.65
N THR A 538 -25.09 -24.05 27.16
CA THR A 538 -25.44 -24.33 28.56
C THR A 538 -24.40 -23.65 29.46
N PRO A 539 -24.77 -22.58 30.21
CA PRO A 539 -23.94 -22.13 31.31
C PRO A 539 -23.90 -23.29 32.33
N THR A 540 -22.76 -23.48 32.97
CA THR A 540 -22.59 -24.23 34.21
C THR A 540 -23.47 -23.62 35.29
N LEU A 541 -24.74 -23.98 35.27
CA LEU A 541 -25.75 -23.71 36.29
C LEU A 541 -26.08 -25.05 36.98
N ASP A 542 -25.06 -25.61 37.61
CA ASP A 542 -25.24 -26.68 38.60
C ASP A 542 -23.98 -26.68 39.49
N LEU A 543 -23.98 -25.80 40.49
CA LEU A 543 -23.25 -25.96 41.76
C LEU A 543 -23.48 -24.78 42.70
N ALA A 544 -24.78 -24.52 43.06
CA ALA A 544 -25.09 -23.72 44.23
C ALA A 544 -26.53 -23.93 44.73
N LEU A 545 -26.95 -25.20 44.87
CA LEU A 545 -28.12 -25.52 45.69
C LEU A 545 -27.91 -26.89 46.36
N THR A 546 -26.89 -26.98 47.21
CA THR A 546 -26.84 -27.93 48.37
C THR A 546 -25.73 -27.48 49.31
N ARG A 547 -26.07 -26.49 50.14
CA ARG A 547 -25.81 -26.47 51.62
C ARG A 547 -26.30 -25.16 52.20
#